data_e2fc49f9d61e9875cbbd987393adfe1e
#
_entry.id   e2fc49f9d61e9875cbbd987393adfe1e
#
_cell.length_a   1.000
_cell.length_b   1.000
_cell.length_c   1.000
_cell.angle_alpha   90.00
_cell.angle_beta   90.00
_cell.angle_gamma   90.00
#
_symmetry.space_group_name_H-M   'P 1'
#
loop_
_entity.id
_entity.type
_entity.pdbx_description
1 polymer ?
#
loop_
_entity_poly.entity_id
_entity_poly.type
_entity_poly.pdbx_seq_one_letter_code
_entity_poly.pdbx_strand_id
1 'polypeptide(L)'
;MGNLVLIADDDRDIVRFVALNLRLEGFDVVVANDGQDALDMALDVGPSLILLDTMMPRMDGYEVCSRLRDQRPDAQIPVIMLTARSMEADRSMAYTAGADDWVTKPFDPAVLVSKVKDHLRDQGTAS
;
A
#
# COMPACT_ATOMS: atom_id res chain seq x y z
N MET A 1 13.22 -3.66 15.41
CA MET A 1 11.77 -3.65 15.37
C MET A 1 11.28 -3.65 13.93
N GLY A 2 10.37 -4.56 13.63
CA GLY A 2 9.82 -4.66 12.30
C GLY A 2 8.84 -3.54 12.00
N ASN A 3 8.84 -3.09 10.77
CA ASN A 3 7.80 -2.19 10.30
C ASN A 3 6.58 -3.02 9.91
N LEU A 4 5.40 -2.49 10.18
CA LEU A 4 4.15 -3.15 9.85
C LEU A 4 3.65 -2.64 8.49
N VAL A 5 3.48 -3.56 7.55
CA VAL A 5 2.97 -3.26 6.21
C VAL A 5 1.55 -3.82 6.09
N LEU A 6 0.62 -2.97 5.69
CA LEU A 6 -0.74 -3.40 5.36
C LEU A 6 -0.81 -3.70 3.86
N ILE A 7 -1.28 -4.89 3.50
CA ILE A 7 -1.50 -5.26 2.10
C ILE A 7 -3.00 -5.36 1.88
N ALA A 8 -3.51 -4.60 0.93
CA ALA A 8 -4.93 -4.63 0.56
C ALA A 8 -5.06 -4.99 -0.90
N ASP A 9 -5.53 -6.19 -1.18
CA ASP A 9 -5.76 -6.72 -2.52
C ASP A 9 -6.76 -7.86 -2.39
N ASP A 10 -7.70 -7.97 -3.32
CA ASP A 10 -8.66 -9.06 -3.32
C ASP A 10 -8.13 -10.33 -4.00
N ASP A 11 -6.98 -10.27 -4.65
CA ASP A 11 -6.33 -11.44 -5.22
C ASP A 11 -5.47 -12.13 -4.14
N ARG A 12 -5.96 -13.26 -3.65
CA ARG A 12 -5.30 -13.98 -2.56
C ARG A 12 -3.91 -14.49 -2.91
N ASP A 13 -3.67 -14.83 -4.17
CA ASP A 13 -2.36 -15.30 -4.61
C ASP A 13 -1.33 -14.18 -4.56
N ILE A 14 -1.72 -13.00 -5.00
CA ILE A 14 -0.85 -11.83 -4.92
C ILE A 14 -0.55 -11.50 -3.46
N VAL A 15 -1.57 -11.51 -2.60
CA VAL A 15 -1.40 -11.23 -1.18
C VAL A 15 -0.41 -12.20 -0.54
N ARG A 16 -0.56 -13.49 -0.78
CA ARG A 16 0.34 -14.51 -0.22
C ARG A 16 1.77 -14.32 -0.69
N PHE A 17 1.93 -14.05 -1.98
CA PHE A 17 3.24 -13.87 -2.60
C PHE A 17 3.95 -12.64 -2.03
N VAL A 18 3.25 -11.52 -1.97
CA VAL A 18 3.80 -10.28 -1.43
C VAL A 18 4.10 -10.41 0.06
N ALA A 19 3.16 -10.99 0.82
CA ALA A 19 3.34 -11.18 2.25
C ALA A 19 4.57 -12.04 2.55
N LEU A 20 4.73 -13.13 1.81
CA LEU A 20 5.90 -14.00 1.97
C LEU A 20 7.20 -13.23 1.75
N ASN A 21 7.29 -12.50 0.64
CA ASN A 21 8.50 -11.75 0.32
C ASN A 21 8.81 -10.68 1.36
N LEU A 22 7.80 -9.98 1.86
CA LEU A 22 8.00 -8.96 2.89
C LEU A 22 8.42 -9.58 4.22
N ARG A 23 7.82 -10.69 4.61
CA ARG A 23 8.19 -11.38 5.85
C ARG A 23 9.61 -11.91 5.80
N LEU A 24 10.05 -12.40 4.64
CA LEU A 24 11.43 -12.83 4.46
C LEU A 24 12.42 -11.68 4.63
N GLU A 25 11.98 -10.45 4.39
CA GLU A 25 12.80 -9.25 4.58
C GLU A 25 12.67 -8.66 5.98
N GLY A 26 11.94 -9.29 6.86
CA GLY A 26 11.82 -8.87 8.26
C GLY A 26 10.65 -7.95 8.58
N PHE A 27 9.74 -7.73 7.62
CA PHE A 27 8.55 -6.91 7.86
C PHE A 27 7.44 -7.72 8.49
N ASP A 28 6.67 -7.09 9.35
CA ASP A 28 5.38 -7.64 9.80
C ASP A 28 4.31 -7.25 8.78
N VAL A 29 3.33 -8.12 8.59
CA VAL A 29 2.32 -7.94 7.55
C VAL A 29 0.93 -8.17 8.12
N VAL A 30 0.00 -7.28 7.82
CA VAL A 30 -1.43 -7.50 8.01
C VAL A 30 -2.12 -7.37 6.66
N VAL A 31 -3.25 -8.05 6.49
CA VAL A 31 -3.93 -8.17 5.21
C VAL A 31 -5.38 -7.71 5.32
N ALA A 32 -5.80 -6.89 4.36
CA ALA A 32 -7.20 -6.53 4.17
C ALA A 32 -7.68 -7.10 2.84
N ASN A 33 -8.93 -7.53 2.79
CA ASN A 33 -9.49 -8.22 1.62
C ASN A 33 -10.34 -7.33 0.72
N ASP A 34 -10.70 -6.16 1.20
CA ASP A 34 -11.46 -5.17 0.41
C ASP A 34 -11.12 -3.76 0.89
N GLY A 35 -11.67 -2.77 0.19
CA GLY A 35 -11.35 -1.37 0.47
C GLY A 35 -11.82 -0.88 1.83
N GLN A 36 -13.01 -1.29 2.26
CA GLN A 36 -13.52 -0.88 3.57
C GLN A 36 -12.66 -1.45 4.70
N ASP A 37 -12.30 -2.72 4.58
CA ASP A 37 -11.41 -3.39 5.52
C ASP A 37 -10.05 -2.71 5.58
N ALA A 38 -9.52 -2.33 4.41
CA ALA A 38 -8.24 -1.64 4.32
C ALA A 38 -8.27 -0.30 5.05
N LEU A 39 -9.31 0.49 4.85
CA LEU A 39 -9.45 1.77 5.51
C LEU A 39 -9.57 1.59 7.03
N ASP A 40 -10.43 0.66 7.45
CA ASP A 40 -10.63 0.38 8.88
C ASP A 40 -9.33 -0.06 9.54
N MET A 41 -8.60 -0.97 8.91
CA MET A 41 -7.32 -1.43 9.45
C MET A 41 -6.27 -0.33 9.47
N ALA A 42 -6.20 0.49 8.42
CA ALA A 42 -5.23 1.58 8.38
C ALA A 42 -5.46 2.57 9.51
N LEU A 43 -6.71 2.86 9.83
CA LEU A 43 -7.06 3.77 10.92
C LEU A 43 -6.83 3.15 12.29
N ASP A 44 -7.05 1.83 12.39
CA ASP A 44 -7.01 1.12 13.66
C ASP A 44 -5.58 0.74 14.08
N VAL A 45 -4.79 0.19 13.17
CA VAL A 45 -3.46 -0.33 13.52
C VAL A 45 -2.31 0.64 13.22
N GLY A 46 -2.54 1.66 12.39
CA GLY A 46 -1.52 2.62 12.04
C GLY A 46 -0.29 2.01 11.40
N PRO A 47 -0.42 1.35 10.24
CA PRO A 47 0.72 0.68 9.63
C PRO A 47 1.80 1.68 9.20
N SER A 48 3.02 1.17 9.02
CA SER A 48 4.15 1.99 8.56
C SER A 48 4.07 2.29 7.07
N LEU A 49 3.37 1.43 6.32
CA LEU A 49 3.21 1.56 4.87
C LEU A 49 2.02 0.73 4.42
N ILE A 50 1.36 1.16 3.35
CA ILE A 50 0.21 0.45 2.77
C ILE A 50 0.49 0.12 1.31
N LEU A 51 0.33 -1.15 0.95
CA LEU A 51 0.27 -1.60 -0.44
C LEU A 51 -1.20 -1.78 -0.79
N LEU A 52 -1.68 -1.06 -1.77
CA LEU A 52 -3.10 -0.89 -1.98
C LEU A 52 -3.47 -1.12 -3.44
N ASP A 53 -4.24 -2.18 -3.70
CA ASP A 53 -4.76 -2.45 -5.05
C ASP A 53 -5.73 -1.34 -5.46
N THR A 54 -5.64 -0.90 -6.70
CA THR A 54 -6.54 0.14 -7.21
C THR A 54 -7.95 -0.39 -7.45
N MET A 55 -8.11 -1.69 -7.68
CA MET A 55 -9.39 -2.32 -8.04
C MET A 55 -9.80 -3.33 -6.97
N MET A 56 -10.69 -2.94 -6.08
CA MET A 56 -11.20 -3.83 -5.02
C MET A 56 -12.71 -3.68 -4.89
N PRO A 57 -13.41 -4.72 -4.36
CA PRO A 57 -14.83 -4.60 -4.05
C PRO A 57 -15.11 -3.55 -2.98
N ARG A 58 -16.29 -3.02 -2.98
CA ARG A 58 -16.84 -2.06 -2.01
C ARG A 58 -16.25 -0.67 -2.11
N MET A 59 -14.94 -0.57 -2.10
CA MET A 59 -14.24 0.72 -2.13
C MET A 59 -12.91 0.49 -2.84
N ASP A 60 -12.68 1.19 -3.94
CA ASP A 60 -11.43 1.04 -4.68
C ASP A 60 -10.25 1.69 -3.93
N GLY A 61 -9.04 1.40 -4.39
CA GLY A 61 -7.84 1.89 -3.73
C GLY A 61 -7.71 3.41 -3.72
N TYR A 62 -8.18 4.08 -4.77
CA TYR A 62 -8.13 5.54 -4.83
C TYR A 62 -8.98 6.15 -3.73
N GLU A 63 -10.19 5.61 -3.53
CA GLU A 63 -11.08 6.10 -2.49
C GLU A 63 -10.52 5.82 -1.09
N VAL A 64 -9.97 4.63 -0.88
CA VAL A 64 -9.33 4.29 0.40
C VAL A 64 -8.24 5.30 0.73
N CYS A 65 -7.36 5.58 -0.23
CA CYS A 65 -6.25 6.50 -0.03
C CYS A 65 -6.75 7.91 0.28
N SER A 66 -7.71 8.38 -0.50
CA SER A 66 -8.29 9.71 -0.33
C SER A 66 -8.95 9.86 1.04
N ARG A 67 -9.74 8.87 1.46
CA ARG A 67 -10.40 8.90 2.77
C ARG A 67 -9.41 8.84 3.92
N LEU A 68 -8.34 8.05 3.76
CA LEU A 68 -7.30 7.97 4.78
C LEU A 68 -6.63 9.33 4.97
N ARG A 69 -6.31 10.02 3.87
CA ARG A 69 -5.70 11.35 3.94
C ARG A 69 -6.63 12.37 4.60
N ASP A 70 -7.92 12.30 4.29
CA ASP A 70 -8.92 13.19 4.89
C ASP A 70 -9.09 12.95 6.38
N GLN A 71 -9.12 11.70 6.81
CA GLN A 71 -9.36 11.34 8.21
C GLN A 71 -8.12 11.47 9.08
N ARG A 72 -6.94 11.31 8.49
CA ARG A 72 -5.66 11.38 9.19
C ARG A 72 -4.69 12.27 8.43
N PRO A 73 -4.97 13.58 8.32
CA PRO A 73 -4.09 14.47 7.55
C PRO A 73 -2.69 14.59 8.14
N ASP A 74 -2.52 14.34 9.43
CA ASP A 74 -1.20 14.39 10.08
C ASP A 74 -0.42 13.09 9.91
N ALA A 75 -1.09 11.99 9.62
CA ALA A 75 -0.44 10.69 9.49
C ALA A 75 0.14 10.58 8.08
N GLN A 76 1.45 10.60 7.98
CA GLN A 76 2.12 10.51 6.67
C GLN A 76 2.49 9.07 6.37
N ILE A 77 1.46 8.21 6.30
CA ILE A 77 1.67 6.81 5.97
C ILE A 77 1.89 6.69 4.46
N PRO A 78 3.05 6.19 4.01
CA PRO A 78 3.27 5.99 2.58
C PRO A 78 2.30 4.98 2.01
N VAL A 79 1.73 5.31 0.85
CA VAL A 79 0.82 4.43 0.12
C VAL A 79 1.41 4.14 -1.26
N ILE A 80 1.60 2.87 -1.56
CA ILE A 80 2.03 2.40 -2.88
C ILE A 80 0.85 1.71 -3.53
N MET A 81 0.39 2.23 -4.66
CA MET A 81 -0.72 1.60 -5.40
C MET A 81 -0.22 0.42 -6.22
N LEU A 82 -0.97 -0.67 -6.19
CA LEU A 82 -0.74 -1.83 -7.05
C LEU A 82 -1.76 -1.75 -8.18
N THR A 83 -1.32 -1.57 -9.40
CA THR A 83 -2.23 -1.34 -10.52
C THR A 83 -1.93 -2.27 -11.69
N ALA A 84 -2.98 -2.76 -12.36
CA ALA A 84 -2.84 -3.54 -13.58
C ALA A 84 -2.51 -2.66 -14.79
N ARG A 85 -2.54 -1.35 -14.63
CA ARG A 85 -2.36 -0.40 -15.74
C ARG A 85 -1.18 0.53 -15.48
N SER A 86 -0.43 0.79 -16.54
CA SER A 86 0.70 1.71 -16.48
C SER A 86 0.43 3.01 -17.22
N MET A 87 -0.84 3.31 -17.52
CA MET A 87 -1.20 4.50 -18.29
C MET A 87 -1.06 5.76 -17.45
N GLU A 88 -0.75 6.85 -18.13
CA GLU A 88 -0.57 8.17 -17.52
C GLU A 88 -1.77 8.60 -16.68
N ALA A 89 -2.99 8.30 -17.15
CA ALA A 89 -4.21 8.66 -16.44
C ALA A 89 -4.29 7.98 -15.07
N ASP A 90 -3.87 6.71 -14.98
CA ASP A 90 -3.89 5.98 -13.71
C ASP A 90 -2.86 6.53 -12.74
N ARG A 91 -1.72 6.95 -13.21
CA ARG A 91 -0.70 7.60 -12.38
C ARG A 91 -1.21 8.90 -11.80
N SER A 92 -1.86 9.71 -12.63
CA SER A 92 -2.45 10.97 -12.20
C SER A 92 -3.51 10.74 -11.13
N MET A 93 -4.36 9.73 -11.31
CA MET A 93 -5.38 9.39 -10.32
C MET A 93 -4.76 8.96 -9.00
N ALA A 94 -3.70 8.18 -9.04
CA ALA A 94 -3.01 7.73 -7.85
C ALA A 94 -2.47 8.92 -7.04
N TYR A 95 -1.78 9.83 -7.70
CA TYR A 95 -1.23 11.01 -7.03
C TYR A 95 -2.32 11.95 -6.53
N THR A 96 -3.38 12.14 -7.31
CA THR A 96 -4.51 12.98 -6.90
C THR A 96 -5.18 12.42 -5.65
N ALA A 97 -5.25 11.10 -5.52
CA ALA A 97 -5.80 10.44 -4.34
C ALA A 97 -4.87 10.52 -3.13
N GLY A 98 -3.61 10.92 -3.32
CA GLY A 98 -2.64 11.06 -2.25
C GLY A 98 -1.66 9.91 -2.12
N ALA A 99 -1.53 9.07 -3.14
CA ALA A 99 -0.55 7.98 -3.15
C ALA A 99 0.87 8.53 -3.35
N ASP A 100 1.84 7.83 -2.78
CA ASP A 100 3.25 8.23 -2.88
C ASP A 100 3.95 7.56 -4.05
N ASP A 101 3.45 6.41 -4.49
CA ASP A 101 4.09 5.64 -5.56
C ASP A 101 3.10 4.64 -6.13
N TRP A 102 3.51 3.93 -7.17
CA TRP A 102 2.73 2.84 -7.76
C TRP A 102 3.66 1.75 -8.27
N VAL A 103 3.11 0.52 -8.38
CA VAL A 103 3.78 -0.61 -8.99
C VAL A 103 2.80 -1.26 -9.94
N THR A 104 3.23 -1.51 -11.17
CA THR A 104 2.37 -2.10 -12.20
C THR A 104 2.40 -3.63 -12.11
N LYS A 105 1.23 -4.24 -12.13
CA LYS A 105 1.10 -5.70 -12.18
C LYS A 105 1.23 -6.20 -13.61
N PRO A 106 1.87 -7.34 -13.85
CA PRO A 106 2.63 -8.14 -12.91
C PRO A 106 3.96 -7.46 -12.55
N PHE A 107 4.40 -7.63 -11.31
CA PHE A 107 5.62 -6.98 -10.84
C PHE A 107 6.65 -8.01 -10.38
N ASP A 108 7.91 -7.59 -10.40
CA ASP A 108 9.00 -8.35 -9.81
C ASP A 108 8.95 -8.11 -8.29
N PRO A 109 8.90 -9.15 -7.47
CA PRO A 109 8.88 -8.96 -6.01
C PRO A 109 10.09 -8.19 -5.49
N ALA A 110 11.24 -8.31 -6.12
CA ALA A 110 12.42 -7.55 -5.71
C ALA A 110 12.22 -6.05 -5.93
N VAL A 111 11.55 -5.66 -7.00
CA VAL A 111 11.24 -4.25 -7.25
C VAL A 111 10.26 -3.72 -6.21
N LEU A 112 9.23 -4.50 -5.89
CA LEU A 112 8.24 -4.11 -4.89
C LEU A 112 8.90 -3.95 -3.52
N VAL A 113 9.68 -4.93 -3.09
CA VAL A 113 10.39 -4.88 -1.81
C VAL A 113 11.32 -3.68 -1.75
N SER A 114 12.03 -3.39 -2.84
CA SER A 114 12.92 -2.24 -2.91
C SER A 114 12.17 -0.92 -2.69
N LYS A 115 11.01 -0.78 -3.33
CA LYS A 115 10.17 0.42 -3.15
C LYS A 115 9.67 0.56 -1.71
N VAL A 116 9.24 -0.55 -1.12
CA VAL A 116 8.81 -0.56 0.28
C VAL A 116 9.94 -0.08 1.20
N LYS A 117 11.13 -0.63 1.01
CA LYS A 117 12.30 -0.24 1.79
C LYS A 117 12.65 1.23 1.60
N ASP A 118 12.59 1.72 0.37
CA ASP A 118 12.93 3.10 0.07
C ASP A 118 11.99 4.08 0.78
N HIS A 119 10.70 3.83 0.73
CA HIS A 119 9.73 4.71 1.38
C HIS A 119 9.84 4.65 2.90
N LEU A 120 10.13 3.50 3.47
CA LEU A 120 10.32 3.38 4.92
C LEU A 120 11.64 3.97 5.38
N ARG A 121 12.68 3.87 4.56
CA ARG A 121 13.99 4.46 4.85
C ARG A 121 13.91 5.98 4.86
N ASP A 122 13.18 6.57 3.91
CA ASP A 122 12.99 8.01 3.84
C ASP A 122 12.34 8.55 5.11
N GLN A 123 11.40 7.82 5.68
CA GLN A 123 10.79 8.19 6.95
C GLN A 123 11.77 8.00 8.11
N GLY A 124 12.54 6.93 8.09
CA GLY A 124 13.52 6.66 9.13
C GLY A 124 14.62 7.69 9.20
N THR A 125 15.02 8.25 8.07
CA THR A 125 16.09 9.24 8.01
C THR A 125 15.68 10.59 8.58
N ALA A 126 14.42 10.82 8.82
CA ALA A 126 13.95 12.03 9.48
C ALA A 126 14.39 12.09 10.95
N SER A 127 14.85 11.00 11.46
CA SER A 127 15.34 10.94 12.84
C SER A 127 16.74 11.50 12.98
#